data_68aa95d9334b97e4d79abf54a7e8b7fe
#
_entry.id   68aa95d9334b97e4d79abf54a7e8b7fe
#
_cell.length_a   1.000
_cell.length_b   1.000
_cell.length_c   1.000
_cell.angle_alpha   90.00
_cell.angle_beta   90.00
_cell.angle_gamma   90.00
#
_symmetry.space_group_name_H-M   'P 1'
#
loop_
_entity.id
_entity.type
_entity.pdbx_description
1 polymer ?
#
loop_
_entity_poly.entity_id
_entity_poly.type
_entity_poly.pdbx_seq_one_letter_code
_entity_poly.pdbx_strand_id
1 'polypeptide(L)'
;PDAQWLPDTGADIRFVHRCLEDGGHMYWIANISPEYRSLDVSLRVSGLKPELWHADTGIREDAGYVMDGDRTVVHLDMVPDDAVFIVLRERTDCRESRRAKAVESEIMRIRGPWDVRFQQGRGAPEGMTMKKLHSYTEEECDGIRYFSGSAWYTNSFEYNGEGGEIWLDLGDVRNMARVILNGRDLGNLWKKPYRT
;
A
#
# COMPACT_ATOMS: atom_id res chain seq x y z
N PRO A 1 -3.16 5.47 28.20
CA PRO A 1 -2.15 5.55 27.15
C PRO A 1 -2.53 6.58 26.09
N ASP A 2 -1.53 7.10 25.33
CA ASP A 2 -1.76 8.11 24.29
C ASP A 2 -2.50 7.55 23.08
N ALA A 3 -2.28 6.29 22.76
CA ALA A 3 -3.04 5.53 21.76
C ALA A 3 -3.48 4.17 22.32
N GLN A 4 -4.63 3.73 21.85
CA GLN A 4 -5.22 2.41 22.12
C GLN A 4 -5.89 1.93 20.83
N TRP A 5 -6.09 0.63 20.65
CA TRP A 5 -6.78 0.09 19.46
C TRP A 5 -7.63 -1.11 19.81
N LEU A 6 -8.66 -1.31 19.00
CA LEU A 6 -9.58 -2.43 19.06
C LEU A 6 -9.75 -3.03 17.66
N PRO A 7 -9.73 -4.35 17.50
CA PRO A 7 -9.42 -5.33 18.55
C PRO A 7 -7.97 -5.24 19.04
N ASP A 8 -7.69 -5.76 20.21
CA ASP A 8 -6.32 -5.90 20.71
C ASP A 8 -5.55 -6.88 19.80
N THR A 9 -4.50 -6.38 19.17
CA THR A 9 -3.63 -7.13 18.25
C THR A 9 -2.31 -7.53 18.90
N GLY A 10 -2.21 -7.37 20.20
CA GLY A 10 -0.97 -7.61 20.95
C GLY A 10 0.16 -6.70 20.50
N ALA A 11 1.30 -7.30 20.13
CA ALA A 11 2.51 -6.57 19.76
C ALA A 11 2.60 -6.17 18.27
N ASP A 12 1.59 -6.47 17.46
CA ASP A 12 1.64 -6.25 15.99
C ASP A 12 1.51 -4.80 15.57
N ILE A 13 0.91 -3.96 16.41
CA ILE A 13 0.78 -2.54 16.15
C ILE A 13 1.81 -1.78 16.97
N ARG A 14 2.48 -0.85 16.31
CA ARG A 14 3.42 0.09 16.94
C ARG A 14 2.92 1.50 16.74
N PHE A 15 3.21 2.37 17.68
CA PHE A 15 2.94 3.79 17.52
C PHE A 15 4.05 4.67 18.10
N VAL A 16 4.15 5.87 17.55
CA VAL A 16 4.91 6.98 18.10
C VAL A 16 4.01 8.20 18.10
N HIS A 17 3.96 8.91 19.20
CA HIS A 17 3.23 10.17 19.32
C HIS A 17 4.19 11.36 19.46
N ARG A 18 3.92 12.42 18.75
CA ARG A 18 4.61 13.71 18.87
C ARG A 18 3.61 14.85 18.97
N CYS A 19 3.85 15.74 19.94
CA CYS A 19 3.21 17.04 19.97
C CYS A 19 3.98 18.00 19.05
N LEU A 20 3.27 18.75 18.24
CA LEU A 20 3.83 19.73 17.32
C LEU A 20 3.90 21.12 17.97
N GLU A 21 4.81 21.98 17.51
CA GLU A 21 4.99 23.32 18.07
C GLU A 21 3.75 24.22 17.93
N ASP A 22 2.92 23.96 16.92
CA ASP A 22 1.66 24.66 16.68
C ASP A 22 0.48 24.15 17.53
N GLY A 23 0.74 23.25 18.48
CA GLY A 23 -0.27 22.62 19.34
C GLY A 23 -1.00 21.46 18.67
N GLY A 24 -0.58 21.06 17.48
CA GLY A 24 -1.07 19.86 16.80
C GLY A 24 -0.44 18.59 17.35
N HIS A 25 -0.93 17.46 16.86
CA HIS A 25 -0.45 16.14 17.23
C HIS A 25 -0.19 15.29 15.98
N MET A 26 0.82 14.45 16.05
CA MET A 26 1.14 13.49 15.00
C MET A 26 1.36 12.11 15.63
N TYR A 27 0.59 11.14 15.16
CA TYR A 27 0.75 9.73 15.52
C TYR A 27 1.22 8.95 14.31
N TRP A 28 2.36 8.31 14.41
CA TRP A 28 2.79 7.30 13.45
C TRP A 28 2.26 5.95 13.95
N ILE A 29 1.48 5.27 13.13
CA ILE A 29 0.91 3.95 13.42
C ILE A 29 1.45 2.97 12.40
N ALA A 30 1.97 1.84 12.85
CA ALA A 30 2.50 0.80 11.96
C ALA A 30 1.94 -0.57 12.32
N ASN A 31 1.53 -1.31 11.29
CA ASN A 31 1.25 -2.72 11.34
C ASN A 31 2.52 -3.48 10.96
N ILE A 32 3.18 -4.12 11.93
CA ILE A 32 4.39 -4.92 11.69
C ILE A 32 4.10 -6.42 11.52
N SER A 33 2.82 -6.76 11.41
CA SER A 33 2.36 -8.12 11.16
C SER A 33 2.41 -8.45 9.67
N PRO A 34 2.65 -9.71 9.28
CA PRO A 34 2.48 -10.18 7.91
C PRO A 34 1.01 -10.27 7.47
N GLU A 35 0.07 -9.89 8.34
CA GLU A 35 -1.36 -9.99 8.11
C GLU A 35 -2.02 -8.61 7.99
N TYR A 36 -3.13 -8.57 7.25
CA TYR A 36 -4.02 -7.41 7.22
C TYR A 36 -4.64 -7.16 8.60
N ARG A 37 -4.71 -5.90 8.99
CA ARG A 37 -5.34 -5.45 10.23
C ARG A 37 -6.38 -4.38 9.95
N SER A 38 -7.58 -4.59 10.47
CA SER A 38 -8.66 -3.60 10.49
C SER A 38 -8.93 -3.25 11.95
N LEU A 39 -8.73 -2.01 12.34
CA LEU A 39 -8.76 -1.60 13.75
C LEU A 39 -9.23 -0.17 13.93
N ASP A 40 -9.83 0.10 15.07
CA ASP A 40 -10.18 1.43 15.53
C ASP A 40 -9.09 1.95 16.48
N VAL A 41 -8.39 3.01 16.08
CA VAL A 41 -7.34 3.64 16.88
C VAL A 41 -7.91 4.81 17.64
N SER A 42 -7.90 4.72 18.97
CA SER A 42 -8.36 5.75 19.90
C SER A 42 -7.17 6.57 20.40
N LEU A 43 -7.12 7.84 20.01
CA LEU A 43 -6.06 8.80 20.31
C LEU A 43 -6.49 9.73 21.44
N ARG A 44 -5.59 10.03 22.38
CA ARG A 44 -5.85 10.96 23.48
C ARG A 44 -5.74 12.43 23.04
N VAL A 45 -6.56 12.79 22.08
CA VAL A 45 -6.70 14.13 21.51
C VAL A 45 -8.15 14.31 21.08
N SER A 46 -8.74 15.48 21.31
CA SER A 46 -10.08 15.84 20.87
C SER A 46 -10.12 17.27 20.36
N GLY A 47 -11.12 17.64 19.57
CA GLY A 47 -11.29 18.98 19.03
C GLY A 47 -10.38 19.33 17.85
N LEU A 48 -9.65 18.34 17.31
CA LEU A 48 -8.82 18.49 16.12
C LEU A 48 -9.25 17.47 15.07
N LYS A 49 -9.33 17.91 13.80
CA LYS A 49 -9.66 17.07 12.65
C LYS A 49 -8.46 16.18 12.31
N PRO A 50 -8.61 14.84 12.22
CA PRO A 50 -7.53 13.96 11.80
C PRO A 50 -7.42 13.88 10.29
N GLU A 51 -6.18 13.86 9.80
CA GLU A 51 -5.79 13.56 8.43
C GLU A 51 -4.92 12.30 8.43
N LEU A 52 -5.02 11.48 7.38
CA LEU A 52 -4.11 10.38 7.11
C LEU A 52 -3.05 10.83 6.10
N TRP A 53 -1.79 10.67 6.48
CA TRP A 53 -0.66 10.98 5.61
C TRP A 53 0.11 9.70 5.30
N HIS A 54 0.15 9.34 4.03
CA HIS A 54 0.81 8.13 3.52
C HIS A 54 2.23 8.49 3.08
N ALA A 55 3.23 8.03 3.84
CA ALA A 55 4.63 8.39 3.62
C ALA A 55 5.21 7.80 2.32
N ASP A 56 4.69 6.67 1.87
CA ASP A 56 5.13 5.97 0.66
C ASP A 56 4.65 6.62 -0.64
N THR A 57 3.48 7.25 -0.61
CA THR A 57 2.86 7.91 -1.79
C THR A 57 2.89 9.43 -1.70
N GLY A 58 3.05 9.99 -0.49
CA GLY A 58 2.90 11.42 -0.22
C GLY A 58 1.44 11.91 -0.23
N ILE A 59 0.48 11.01 -0.38
CA ILE A 59 -0.95 11.33 -0.37
C ILE A 59 -1.37 11.74 1.04
N ARG A 60 -2.20 12.79 1.11
CA ARG A 60 -2.88 13.24 2.32
C ARG A 60 -4.37 13.21 2.09
N GLU A 61 -5.10 12.71 3.06
CA GLU A 61 -6.54 12.57 2.96
C GLU A 61 -7.23 12.76 4.31
N ASP A 62 -8.47 13.20 4.27
CA ASP A 62 -9.29 13.32 5.47
C ASP A 62 -9.59 11.92 6.04
N ALA A 63 -9.38 11.74 7.34
CA ALA A 63 -9.79 10.53 8.02
C ALA A 63 -11.28 10.51 8.35
N GLY A 64 -11.89 9.32 8.31
CA GLY A 64 -13.14 9.11 9.03
C GLY A 64 -12.86 9.01 10.53
N TYR A 65 -13.68 9.67 11.38
CA TYR A 65 -13.44 9.67 12.83
C TYR A 65 -14.70 9.85 13.63
N VAL A 66 -14.61 9.53 14.92
CA VAL A 66 -15.60 9.86 15.95
C VAL A 66 -14.86 10.41 17.17
N MET A 67 -15.34 11.52 17.73
CA MET A 67 -14.83 12.05 19.00
C MET A 67 -15.67 11.50 20.16
N ASP A 68 -15.02 10.81 21.07
CA ASP A 68 -15.60 10.25 22.28
C ASP A 68 -14.87 10.84 23.52
N GLY A 69 -15.54 11.75 24.20
CA GLY A 69 -14.97 12.47 25.32
C GLY A 69 -13.76 13.31 24.92
N ASP A 70 -12.62 13.01 25.53
CA ASP A 70 -11.31 13.63 25.27
C ASP A 70 -10.47 12.88 24.22
N ARG A 71 -11.09 11.94 23.50
CA ARG A 71 -10.40 11.07 22.54
C ARG A 71 -11.01 11.20 21.15
N THR A 72 -10.19 10.94 20.14
CA THR A 72 -10.61 10.77 18.75
C THR A 72 -10.33 9.35 18.30
N VAL A 73 -11.34 8.67 17.79
CA VAL A 73 -11.28 7.32 17.26
C VAL A 73 -11.20 7.38 15.74
N VAL A 74 -10.18 6.80 15.17
CA VAL A 74 -9.94 6.73 13.71
C VAL A 74 -9.89 5.26 13.30
N HIS A 75 -10.68 4.90 12.29
CA HIS A 75 -10.63 3.56 11.71
C HIS A 75 -9.50 3.45 10.70
N LEU A 76 -8.69 2.39 10.82
CA LEU A 76 -7.59 2.08 9.92
C LEU A 76 -7.73 0.68 9.34
N ASP A 77 -7.59 0.60 8.03
CA ASP A 77 -7.40 -0.65 7.28
C ASP A 77 -5.92 -0.70 6.84
N MET A 78 -5.13 -1.57 7.46
CA MET A 78 -3.69 -1.63 7.27
C MET A 78 -3.26 -2.96 6.64
N VAL A 79 -2.58 -2.90 5.51
CA VAL A 79 -1.96 -4.07 4.89
C VAL A 79 -0.74 -4.56 5.70
N PRO A 80 -0.19 -5.75 5.41
CA PRO A 80 1.08 -6.17 6.00
C PRO A 80 2.19 -5.14 5.83
N ASP A 81 2.98 -4.93 6.89
CA ASP A 81 4.13 -4.03 6.91
C ASP A 81 3.78 -2.57 6.52
N ASP A 82 2.56 -2.15 6.83
CA ASP A 82 2.06 -0.81 6.52
C ASP A 82 2.33 0.20 7.65
N ALA A 83 2.40 1.47 7.27
CA ALA A 83 2.49 2.57 8.23
C ALA A 83 1.81 3.83 7.69
N VAL A 84 1.13 4.53 8.58
CA VAL A 84 0.43 5.78 8.28
C VAL A 84 0.67 6.79 9.40
N PHE A 85 0.71 8.08 9.05
CA PHE A 85 0.63 9.13 10.03
C PHE A 85 -0.82 9.60 10.18
N ILE A 86 -1.29 9.71 11.43
CA ILE A 86 -2.52 10.43 11.76
C ILE A 86 -2.08 11.79 12.28
N VAL A 87 -2.43 12.84 11.53
CA VAL A 87 -2.04 14.21 11.83
C VAL A 87 -3.27 15.01 12.24
N LEU A 88 -3.23 15.65 13.40
CA LEU A 88 -4.33 16.42 13.98
C LEU A 88 -3.81 17.85 14.23
N ARG A 89 -4.22 18.81 13.40
CA ARG A 89 -3.75 20.22 13.48
C ARG A 89 -4.89 21.21 13.39
N GLU A 90 -5.87 20.94 12.54
CA GLU A 90 -6.99 21.82 12.31
C GLU A 90 -8.06 21.67 13.41
N ARG A 91 -8.46 22.77 14.01
CA ARG A 91 -9.55 22.76 14.99
C ARG A 91 -10.89 22.47 14.32
N THR A 92 -11.73 21.70 14.98
CA THR A 92 -13.06 21.37 14.48
C THR A 92 -14.05 21.21 15.64
N ASP A 93 -15.26 21.71 15.44
CA ASP A 93 -16.40 21.43 16.28
C ASP A 93 -17.19 20.19 15.84
N CYS A 94 -16.83 19.64 14.67
CA CYS A 94 -17.45 18.43 14.12
C CYS A 94 -16.98 17.21 14.91
N ARG A 95 -17.93 16.50 15.53
CA ARG A 95 -17.62 15.36 16.41
C ARG A 95 -17.48 14.04 15.67
N GLU A 96 -17.97 13.97 14.44
CA GLU A 96 -17.82 12.78 13.61
C GLU A 96 -17.69 13.16 12.12
N SER A 97 -16.93 12.39 11.40
CA SER A 97 -16.87 12.42 9.94
C SER A 97 -16.81 11.00 9.43
N ARG A 98 -17.63 10.69 8.44
CA ARG A 98 -17.63 9.37 7.80
C ARG A 98 -16.99 9.48 6.43
N ARG A 99 -16.01 8.64 6.20
CA ARG A 99 -15.46 8.46 4.87
C ARG A 99 -16.17 7.29 4.18
N ALA A 100 -16.68 7.52 2.99
CA ALA A 100 -17.18 6.44 2.17
C ALA A 100 -16.03 5.51 1.79
N LYS A 101 -16.16 4.21 2.06
CA LYS A 101 -15.20 3.23 1.60
C LYS A 101 -15.33 3.10 0.09
N ALA A 102 -14.22 3.30 -0.64
CA ALA A 102 -14.21 3.06 -2.07
C ALA A 102 -14.52 1.59 -2.34
N VAL A 103 -15.42 1.34 -3.28
CA VAL A 103 -15.74 -0.01 -3.74
C VAL A 103 -14.87 -0.28 -4.96
N GLU A 104 -13.92 -1.19 -4.80
CA GLU A 104 -13.05 -1.64 -5.88
C GLU A 104 -13.60 -2.92 -6.50
N SER A 105 -13.49 -3.05 -7.82
CA SER A 105 -13.84 -4.26 -8.55
C SER A 105 -12.78 -4.56 -9.60
N GLU A 106 -12.48 -5.85 -9.81
CA GLU A 106 -11.61 -6.27 -10.92
C GLU A 106 -12.35 -6.00 -12.24
N ILE A 107 -11.79 -5.14 -13.08
CA ILE A 107 -12.36 -4.79 -14.38
C ILE A 107 -11.73 -5.61 -15.52
N MET A 108 -10.47 -6.01 -15.36
CA MET A 108 -9.76 -6.79 -16.37
C MET A 108 -8.58 -7.52 -15.73
N ARG A 109 -8.31 -8.72 -16.23
CA ARG A 109 -7.08 -9.44 -15.91
C ARG A 109 -6.15 -9.48 -17.12
N ILE A 110 -4.95 -8.88 -16.99
CA ILE A 110 -3.94 -8.91 -18.03
C ILE A 110 -3.36 -10.33 -18.10
N ARG A 111 -3.54 -10.95 -19.25
CA ARG A 111 -3.08 -12.33 -19.52
C ARG A 111 -1.85 -12.30 -20.40
N GLY A 112 -1.04 -13.38 -20.33
CA GLY A 112 0.08 -13.56 -21.25
C GLY A 112 -0.32 -13.72 -22.72
N PRO A 113 0.65 -13.87 -23.62
CA PRO A 113 2.05 -14.12 -23.27
C PRO A 113 2.80 -12.87 -22.80
N TRP A 114 3.82 -13.10 -21.99
CA TRP A 114 4.75 -12.08 -21.52
C TRP A 114 6.11 -12.30 -22.15
N ASP A 115 6.72 -11.25 -22.71
CA ASP A 115 8.13 -11.24 -23.08
C ASP A 115 8.95 -10.91 -21.84
N VAL A 116 9.82 -11.82 -21.43
CA VAL A 116 10.66 -11.67 -20.25
C VAL A 116 12.11 -11.64 -20.69
N ARG A 117 12.83 -10.56 -20.31
CA ARG A 117 14.27 -10.43 -20.56
C ARG A 117 15.02 -10.34 -19.25
N PHE A 118 16.15 -11.04 -19.19
CA PHE A 118 16.98 -11.12 -18.00
C PHE A 118 18.20 -10.20 -18.11
N GLN A 119 18.64 -9.71 -16.97
CA GLN A 119 19.90 -8.99 -16.87
C GLN A 119 21.05 -9.89 -17.33
N GLN A 120 21.82 -9.41 -18.29
CA GLN A 120 22.95 -10.17 -18.86
C GLN A 120 24.05 -10.43 -17.82
N GLY A 121 24.82 -11.51 -18.01
CA GLY A 121 25.92 -11.86 -17.13
C GLY A 121 25.54 -12.46 -15.78
N ARG A 122 24.25 -12.86 -15.61
CA ARG A 122 23.73 -13.47 -14.38
C ARG A 122 23.36 -14.94 -14.49
N GLY A 123 23.78 -15.60 -15.57
CA GLY A 123 23.57 -17.05 -15.76
C GLY A 123 22.24 -17.44 -16.41
N ALA A 124 21.26 -16.54 -16.48
CA ALA A 124 20.04 -16.78 -17.24
C ALA A 124 20.25 -16.56 -18.75
N PRO A 125 19.42 -17.17 -19.61
CA PRO A 125 19.37 -16.85 -21.04
C PRO A 125 18.96 -15.38 -21.23
N GLU A 126 19.10 -14.86 -22.46
CA GLU A 126 18.75 -13.46 -22.77
C GLU A 126 17.28 -13.15 -22.45
N GLY A 127 16.39 -14.10 -22.73
CA GLY A 127 14.97 -13.95 -22.45
C GLY A 127 14.19 -15.23 -22.63
N MET A 128 12.89 -15.14 -22.33
CA MET A 128 11.91 -16.20 -22.53
C MET A 128 10.52 -15.62 -22.78
N THR A 129 9.63 -16.43 -23.33
CA THR A 129 8.20 -16.11 -23.38
C THR A 129 7.46 -16.89 -22.30
N MET A 130 6.79 -16.18 -21.42
CA MET A 130 6.04 -16.76 -20.31
C MET A 130 4.53 -16.70 -20.62
N LYS A 131 3.88 -17.85 -20.83
CA LYS A 131 2.44 -17.91 -21.16
C LYS A 131 1.57 -17.42 -20.02
N LYS A 132 2.00 -17.65 -18.78
CA LYS A 132 1.37 -17.23 -17.53
C LYS A 132 2.48 -16.88 -16.54
N LEU A 133 2.32 -15.78 -15.81
CA LEU A 133 3.28 -15.43 -14.77
C LEU A 133 3.29 -16.51 -13.67
N HIS A 134 4.49 -16.93 -13.32
CA HIS A 134 4.79 -17.90 -12.26
C HIS A 134 6.18 -17.64 -11.68
N SER A 135 6.53 -18.35 -10.63
CA SER A 135 7.83 -18.20 -10.00
C SER A 135 8.93 -18.80 -10.88
N TYR A 136 10.09 -18.16 -10.96
CA TYR A 136 11.28 -18.73 -11.61
C TYR A 136 11.70 -20.09 -11.04
N THR A 137 11.38 -20.34 -9.76
CA THR A 137 11.68 -21.62 -9.12
C THR A 137 10.94 -22.82 -9.74
N GLU A 138 9.91 -22.55 -10.55
CA GLU A 138 9.14 -23.56 -11.28
C GLU A 138 9.76 -23.90 -12.64
N GLU A 139 10.78 -23.14 -13.09
CA GLU A 139 11.44 -23.36 -14.37
C GLU A 139 12.42 -24.52 -14.32
N GLU A 140 12.54 -25.25 -15.44
CA GLU A 140 13.49 -26.38 -15.59
C GLU A 140 14.93 -25.89 -15.82
N CYS A 141 15.10 -24.73 -16.44
CA CYS A 141 16.39 -24.12 -16.71
C CYS A 141 17.00 -23.58 -15.42
N ASP A 142 18.10 -24.14 -14.97
CA ASP A 142 18.80 -23.73 -13.75
C ASP A 142 19.21 -22.25 -13.77
N GLY A 143 19.60 -21.72 -14.94
CA GLY A 143 19.94 -20.32 -15.11
C GLY A 143 18.76 -19.36 -14.82
N ILE A 144 17.51 -19.84 -14.99
CA ILE A 144 16.29 -19.10 -14.63
C ILE A 144 15.88 -19.43 -13.20
N ARG A 145 15.84 -20.71 -12.84
CA ARG A 145 15.42 -21.19 -11.51
C ARG A 145 16.15 -20.49 -10.38
N TYR A 146 17.44 -20.26 -10.54
CA TYR A 146 18.33 -19.65 -9.56
C TYR A 146 18.68 -18.19 -9.92
N PHE A 147 17.95 -17.59 -10.87
CA PHE A 147 18.24 -16.23 -11.30
C PHE A 147 18.10 -15.23 -10.15
N SER A 148 19.14 -14.40 -10.02
CA SER A 148 19.16 -13.27 -9.09
C SER A 148 19.63 -12.02 -9.83
N GLY A 149 18.73 -11.09 -10.08
CA GLY A 149 19.00 -9.89 -10.85
C GLY A 149 17.71 -9.18 -11.27
N SER A 150 17.84 -8.23 -12.18
CA SER A 150 16.70 -7.53 -12.76
C SER A 150 16.14 -8.29 -13.95
N ALA A 151 14.83 -8.38 -14.07
CA ALA A 151 14.15 -8.89 -15.24
C ALA A 151 13.07 -7.92 -15.70
N TRP A 152 12.90 -7.81 -17.00
CA TRP A 152 11.91 -6.95 -17.64
C TRP A 152 10.78 -7.81 -18.18
N TYR A 153 9.57 -7.53 -17.76
CA TYR A 153 8.35 -8.17 -18.24
C TYR A 153 7.61 -7.20 -19.14
N THR A 154 7.41 -7.58 -20.38
CA THR A 154 6.69 -6.73 -21.35
C THR A 154 5.43 -7.43 -21.82
N ASN A 155 4.33 -6.68 -21.87
CA ASN A 155 3.05 -7.12 -22.41
C ASN A 155 2.33 -5.93 -23.04
N SER A 156 1.36 -6.22 -23.91
CA SER A 156 0.44 -5.23 -24.47
C SER A 156 -0.99 -5.73 -24.32
N PHE A 157 -1.87 -4.83 -23.94
CA PHE A 157 -3.28 -5.13 -23.76
C PHE A 157 -4.13 -3.95 -24.22
N GLU A 158 -5.37 -4.23 -24.57
CA GLU A 158 -6.34 -3.19 -24.93
C GLU A 158 -7.25 -2.94 -23.72
N TYR A 159 -7.48 -1.67 -23.43
CA TYR A 159 -8.42 -1.23 -22.41
C TYR A 159 -9.35 -0.16 -23.00
N ASN A 160 -10.63 -0.50 -23.07
CA ASN A 160 -11.68 0.37 -23.66
C ASN A 160 -12.65 0.89 -22.59
N GLY A 161 -12.24 0.88 -21.31
CA GLY A 161 -13.09 1.35 -20.22
C GLY A 161 -13.20 2.88 -20.18
N GLU A 162 -14.34 3.35 -19.71
CA GLU A 162 -14.59 4.76 -19.49
C GLU A 162 -14.32 5.12 -18.05
N GLY A 163 -13.54 6.17 -17.83
CA GLY A 163 -13.46 7.02 -16.65
C GLY A 163 -13.31 6.34 -15.26
N GLY A 164 -12.92 7.12 -14.28
CA GLY A 164 -12.75 6.68 -12.90
C GLY A 164 -11.29 6.50 -12.51
N GLU A 165 -11.06 6.21 -11.25
CA GLU A 165 -9.76 5.88 -10.71
C GLU A 165 -9.47 4.40 -10.97
N ILE A 166 -8.35 4.12 -11.63
CA ILE A 166 -7.98 2.77 -12.08
C ILE A 166 -6.63 2.42 -11.47
N TRP A 167 -6.55 1.24 -10.91
CA TRP A 167 -5.33 0.68 -10.34
C TRP A 167 -4.80 -0.46 -11.20
N LEU A 168 -3.50 -0.43 -11.48
CA LEU A 168 -2.77 -1.57 -12.02
C LEU A 168 -2.19 -2.36 -10.85
N ASP A 169 -2.77 -3.53 -10.58
CA ASP A 169 -2.32 -4.44 -9.54
C ASP A 169 -1.42 -5.53 -10.14
N LEU A 170 -0.19 -5.62 -9.65
CA LEU A 170 0.80 -6.61 -10.10
C LEU A 170 0.65 -7.96 -9.38
N GLY A 171 -0.21 -8.05 -8.37
CA GLY A 171 -0.38 -9.27 -7.57
C GLY A 171 0.80 -9.54 -6.65
N ASP A 172 1.36 -10.76 -6.74
CA ASP A 172 2.46 -11.18 -5.88
C ASP A 172 3.83 -10.91 -6.53
N VAL A 173 4.51 -9.90 -6.04
CA VAL A 173 5.85 -9.47 -6.50
C VAL A 173 6.90 -9.80 -5.43
N ARG A 174 8.10 -10.25 -5.88
CA ARG A 174 9.21 -10.59 -4.98
C ARG A 174 10.51 -9.93 -5.47
N ASN A 175 10.90 -8.78 -4.91
CA ASN A 175 10.24 -8.04 -3.82
C ASN A 175 9.93 -6.61 -4.24
N MET A 176 10.38 -6.19 -5.41
CA MET A 176 10.27 -4.82 -5.91
C MET A 176 10.00 -4.83 -7.41
N ALA A 177 9.15 -3.93 -7.87
CA ALA A 177 8.89 -3.70 -9.28
C ALA A 177 8.91 -2.22 -9.60
N ARG A 178 9.48 -1.86 -10.75
CA ARG A 178 9.29 -0.56 -11.38
C ARG A 178 8.28 -0.72 -12.51
N VAL A 179 7.28 0.14 -12.53
CA VAL A 179 6.19 0.05 -13.49
C VAL A 179 6.33 1.15 -14.53
N ILE A 180 6.27 0.76 -15.81
CA ILE A 180 6.25 1.68 -16.94
C ILE A 180 5.03 1.35 -17.78
N LEU A 181 4.08 2.28 -17.92
CA LEU A 181 2.88 2.12 -18.71
C LEU A 181 2.88 3.15 -19.85
N ASN A 182 2.81 2.68 -21.11
CA ASN A 182 2.85 3.53 -22.30
C ASN A 182 4.03 4.53 -22.32
N GLY A 183 5.20 4.08 -21.86
CA GLY A 183 6.40 4.92 -21.77
C GLY A 183 6.45 5.86 -20.58
N ARG A 184 5.38 5.95 -19.78
CA ARG A 184 5.35 6.72 -18.52
C ARG A 184 5.79 5.86 -17.35
N ASP A 185 6.76 6.35 -16.60
CA ASP A 185 7.20 5.74 -15.35
C ASP A 185 6.18 6.02 -14.24
N LEU A 186 5.62 4.97 -13.67
CA LEU A 186 4.65 5.03 -12.57
C LEU A 186 5.32 4.82 -11.19
N GLY A 187 6.64 4.65 -11.18
CA GLY A 187 7.42 4.54 -9.95
C GLY A 187 7.75 3.11 -9.53
N ASN A 188 8.29 3.00 -8.33
CA ASN A 188 8.74 1.75 -7.74
C ASN A 188 7.73 1.27 -6.70
N LEU A 189 7.30 0.02 -6.83
CA LEU A 189 6.47 -0.68 -5.87
C LEU A 189 7.37 -1.60 -5.05
N TRP A 190 7.43 -1.40 -3.74
CA TRP A 190 8.37 -2.08 -2.85
C TRP A 190 7.69 -2.73 -1.64
N LYS A 191 6.39 -2.51 -1.47
CA LYS A 191 5.54 -3.13 -0.44
C LYS A 191 4.17 -3.52 -1.03
N LYS A 192 3.45 -4.38 -0.34
CA LYS A 192 2.05 -4.71 -0.66
C LYS A 192 1.10 -3.54 -0.31
N PRO A 193 -0.01 -3.41 -1.06
CA PRO A 193 -0.31 -4.05 -2.34
C PRO A 193 0.59 -3.48 -3.44
N TYR A 194 1.09 -4.35 -4.33
CA TYR A 194 1.92 -3.92 -5.47
C TYR A 194 1.03 -3.33 -6.57
N ARG A 195 0.52 -2.14 -6.34
CA ARG A 195 -0.39 -1.46 -7.26
C ARG A 195 -0.06 0.03 -7.43
N THR A 196 -0.40 0.59 -8.58
CA THR A 196 -0.16 1.99 -8.95
C THR A 196 -1.27 2.51 -9.84
#